data_dcba765c0a71f6256df61728e70a7725
#
_entry.id   dcba765c0a71f6256df61728e70a7725
#
_cell.length_a   1.000
_cell.length_b   1.000
_cell.length_c   1.000
_cell.angle_alpha   90.00
_cell.angle_beta   90.00
_cell.angle_gamma   90.00
#
_symmetry.space_group_name_H-M   'P 1'
#
loop_
_entity.id
_entity.type
_entity.pdbx_description
1 polymer ?
#
loop_
_entity_poly.entity_id
_entity_poly.type
_entity_poly.pdbx_seq_one_letter_code
_entity_poly.pdbx_strand_id
1 'polypeptide(L)'
;MDLGCTGSKFYETPNIDRLAQDGVQFTQAYSSCTVCSPSRAALLTGKYPARLHLTDWIPGYGAPDNAKLKIPDWQKFISSDTTTLPQQFKSAGYSTAIIGKWHLSPDAKQSDNYSPQKYGFDINIGGNHLGQPGSFFSPYKIPNLKDGPTNEFLTDRESNEAVKFIEQNQTKPFFLYLAHYAVHQPIAGKAEVITKFEEKNNRNGQKYNATYAALISSVDDSVGKIRETLKRLKLSDNTIIVFTSDNGGLPKVTDNAPYRDGKGSAYEGGVRVPFIIYWPKANSNQSTQSTPIQSIDIYPSLIEMTGITSQSSTIDGVSLAPLLKSTKALPTRDLFWHYPHYHRVGGARPYSAILSGDYRLIHFYEDNRDELYNLAKDPSESQDLSNSEIEIKNTLKKKLDAWLKSTSAQLPLN
;
A
#
# COMPACT_ATOMS: atom_id res chain seq x y z
N MET A 1 4.32 -0.09 12.29
CA MET A 1 3.66 1.17 12.69
C MET A 1 4.72 2.23 13.00
N ASP A 2 5.38 2.66 11.96
CA ASP A 2 6.70 3.32 12.04
C ASP A 2 6.59 4.84 11.86
N LEU A 3 5.45 5.44 12.29
CA LEU A 3 5.17 6.88 12.20
C LEU A 3 4.78 7.43 13.56
N GLY A 4 5.06 8.71 13.81
CA GLY A 4 4.64 9.41 15.05
C GLY A 4 3.12 9.37 15.22
N CYS A 5 2.34 9.69 14.19
CA CYS A 5 0.88 9.66 14.22
C CYS A 5 0.28 8.26 14.43
N THR A 6 1.06 7.18 14.25
CA THR A 6 0.64 5.81 14.58
C THR A 6 1.16 5.33 15.94
N GLY A 7 1.76 6.22 16.74
CA GLY A 7 2.18 5.96 18.11
C GLY A 7 3.66 5.66 18.32
N SER A 8 4.48 5.67 17.26
CA SER A 8 5.93 5.51 17.43
C SER A 8 6.52 6.68 18.21
N LYS A 9 7.38 6.36 19.19
CA LYS A 9 8.20 7.33 19.92
C LYS A 9 9.64 7.36 19.39
N PHE A 10 9.99 6.42 18.56
CA PHE A 10 11.33 6.32 17.98
C PHE A 10 11.44 7.00 16.62
N TYR A 11 10.56 6.64 15.68
CA TYR A 11 10.53 7.25 14.36
C TYR A 11 9.98 8.66 14.43
N GLU A 12 10.66 9.59 13.78
CA GLU A 12 10.30 11.02 13.75
C GLU A 12 9.76 11.39 12.40
N THR A 13 8.46 11.68 12.35
CA THR A 13 7.73 11.94 11.09
C THR A 13 6.83 13.18 11.20
N PRO A 14 7.42 14.37 11.56
CA PRO A 14 6.62 15.55 11.87
C PRO A 14 5.76 16.06 10.72
N ASN A 15 6.19 15.85 9.45
CA ASN A 15 5.43 16.28 8.28
C ASN A 15 4.24 15.37 7.99
N ILE A 16 4.42 14.03 8.14
CA ILE A 16 3.34 13.05 8.02
C ILE A 16 2.38 13.21 9.20
N ASP A 17 2.89 13.42 10.41
CA ASP A 17 2.07 13.66 11.60
C ASP A 17 1.22 14.92 11.44
N ARG A 18 1.78 15.97 10.85
CA ARG A 18 1.03 17.19 10.53
C ARG A 18 -0.01 16.94 9.42
N LEU A 19 0.29 16.11 8.42
CA LEU A 19 -0.68 15.70 7.42
C LEU A 19 -1.86 14.95 8.06
N ALA A 20 -1.59 14.08 9.04
CA ALA A 20 -2.62 13.37 9.80
C ALA A 20 -3.48 14.31 10.65
N GLN A 21 -2.89 15.35 11.26
CA GLN A 21 -3.62 16.37 12.02
C GLN A 21 -4.52 17.24 11.14
N ASP A 22 -4.06 17.59 9.94
CA ASP A 22 -4.79 18.43 9.00
C ASP A 22 -5.81 17.64 8.15
N GLY A 23 -5.70 16.31 8.12
CA GLY A 23 -6.55 15.38 7.38
C GLY A 23 -7.32 14.43 8.30
N VAL A 24 -7.65 13.26 7.75
CA VAL A 24 -8.30 12.16 8.47
C VAL A 24 -7.40 10.92 8.39
N GLN A 25 -6.98 10.42 9.55
CA GLN A 25 -6.25 9.17 9.71
C GLN A 25 -7.21 8.00 9.91
N PHE A 26 -7.07 6.96 9.10
CA PHE A 26 -7.82 5.71 9.27
C PHE A 26 -7.04 4.74 10.14
N THR A 27 -7.59 4.41 11.31
CA THR A 27 -6.89 3.56 12.28
C THR A 27 -7.04 2.07 11.97
N GLN A 28 -8.00 1.68 11.13
CA GLN A 28 -8.20 0.32 10.65
C GLN A 28 -8.10 0.28 9.12
N ALA A 29 -6.88 0.56 8.60
CA ALA A 29 -6.61 0.59 7.18
C ALA A 29 -5.72 -0.58 6.74
N TYR A 30 -6.04 -1.14 5.60
CA TYR A 30 -5.43 -2.36 5.09
C TYR A 30 -4.96 -2.21 3.64
N SER A 31 -3.80 -2.80 3.34
CA SER A 31 -3.43 -3.12 1.97
C SER A 31 -4.26 -4.31 1.46
N SER A 32 -4.45 -4.39 0.15
CA SER A 32 -5.24 -5.48 -0.46
C SER A 32 -4.47 -6.79 -0.63
N CYS A 33 -3.17 -6.77 -0.34
CA CYS A 33 -2.32 -7.95 -0.28
C CYS A 33 -1.16 -7.70 0.68
N THR A 34 -0.55 -8.78 1.15
CA THR A 34 0.64 -8.75 2.02
C THR A 34 1.94 -8.42 1.27
N VAL A 35 1.89 -8.23 -0.07
CA VAL A 35 3.05 -7.95 -0.94
C VAL A 35 2.74 -6.88 -2.01
N CYS A 36 3.79 -6.33 -2.62
CA CYS A 36 3.77 -5.11 -3.42
C CYS A 36 2.85 -5.12 -4.65
N SER A 37 3.14 -5.96 -5.66
CA SER A 37 2.50 -5.89 -6.99
C SER A 37 0.97 -6.03 -6.93
N PRO A 38 0.38 -7.02 -6.24
CA PRO A 38 -1.06 -7.13 -6.15
C PRO A 38 -1.72 -5.95 -5.42
N SER A 39 -1.07 -5.43 -4.36
CA SER A 39 -1.59 -4.24 -3.66
C SER A 39 -1.59 -2.99 -4.54
N ARG A 40 -0.54 -2.80 -5.36
CA ARG A 40 -0.43 -1.69 -6.31
C ARG A 40 -1.46 -1.80 -7.42
N ALA A 41 -1.65 -3.00 -7.99
CA ALA A 41 -2.69 -3.26 -8.97
C ALA A 41 -4.08 -2.98 -8.38
N ALA A 42 -4.36 -3.44 -7.17
CA ALA A 42 -5.62 -3.22 -6.48
C ALA A 42 -5.92 -1.73 -6.24
N LEU A 43 -4.93 -0.95 -5.77
CA LEU A 43 -5.04 0.50 -5.60
C LEU A 43 -5.40 1.20 -6.92
N LEU A 44 -4.73 0.83 -8.01
CA LEU A 44 -4.89 1.47 -9.32
C LEU A 44 -6.17 1.07 -10.05
N THR A 45 -6.81 -0.04 -9.67
CA THR A 45 -7.98 -0.58 -10.38
C THR A 45 -9.25 -0.60 -9.55
N GLY A 46 -9.16 -0.44 -8.22
CA GLY A 46 -10.29 -0.59 -7.31
C GLY A 46 -10.81 -2.03 -7.22
N LYS A 47 -10.02 -3.03 -7.67
CA LYS A 47 -10.41 -4.44 -7.72
C LYS A 47 -9.54 -5.28 -6.82
N TYR A 48 -10.11 -6.34 -6.24
CA TYR A 48 -9.31 -7.31 -5.47
C TYR A 48 -8.24 -8.02 -6.33
N PRO A 49 -7.05 -8.29 -5.79
CA PRO A 49 -6.02 -9.10 -6.45
C PRO A 49 -6.53 -10.45 -6.96
N ALA A 50 -7.44 -11.09 -6.22
CA ALA A 50 -8.10 -12.34 -6.62
C ALA A 50 -8.86 -12.21 -7.95
N ARG A 51 -9.59 -11.10 -8.15
CA ARG A 51 -10.31 -10.82 -9.41
C ARG A 51 -9.39 -10.47 -10.56
N LEU A 52 -8.25 -9.81 -10.25
CA LEU A 52 -7.22 -9.47 -11.24
C LEU A 52 -6.37 -10.66 -11.63
N HIS A 53 -6.44 -11.76 -10.88
CA HIS A 53 -5.50 -12.88 -10.94
C HIS A 53 -4.03 -12.46 -10.83
N LEU A 54 -3.78 -11.30 -10.24
CA LEU A 54 -2.45 -10.76 -9.95
C LEU A 54 -2.25 -10.89 -8.44
N THR A 55 -1.76 -12.05 -7.99
CA THR A 55 -1.85 -12.49 -6.60
C THR A 55 -0.52 -12.62 -5.89
N ASP A 56 0.63 -12.44 -6.58
CA ASP A 56 1.95 -12.40 -5.96
C ASP A 56 2.77 -11.18 -6.41
N TRP A 57 3.87 -10.90 -5.70
CA TRP A 57 4.85 -9.92 -6.14
C TRP A 57 5.57 -10.42 -7.40
N ILE A 58 5.90 -9.55 -8.32
CA ILE A 58 6.56 -9.90 -9.58
C ILE A 58 8.10 -9.90 -9.37
N PRO A 59 8.80 -10.99 -9.69
CA PRO A 59 8.36 -12.18 -10.45
C PRO A 59 7.75 -13.31 -9.64
N GLY A 60 7.66 -13.22 -8.30
CA GLY A 60 7.29 -14.29 -7.39
C GLY A 60 8.46 -15.20 -7.00
N TYR A 61 8.30 -15.95 -5.91
CA TYR A 61 9.32 -16.93 -5.49
C TYR A 61 9.15 -18.32 -6.11
N GLY A 62 7.95 -18.61 -6.62
CA GLY A 62 7.57 -19.99 -6.93
C GLY A 62 7.28 -20.82 -5.66
N ALA A 63 6.86 -22.06 -5.86
CA ALA A 63 6.71 -23.00 -4.76
C ALA A 63 8.10 -23.50 -4.28
N PRO A 64 8.33 -23.68 -2.97
CA PRO A 64 9.53 -24.34 -2.47
C PRO A 64 9.52 -25.84 -2.80
N ASP A 65 10.69 -26.50 -2.77
CA ASP A 65 10.82 -27.91 -3.14
C ASP A 65 9.96 -28.87 -2.26
N ASN A 66 9.69 -28.46 -1.02
CA ASN A 66 8.86 -29.20 -0.07
C ASN A 66 7.41 -28.71 0.00
N ALA A 67 6.95 -27.91 -0.97
CA ALA A 67 5.58 -27.45 -1.03
C ALA A 67 4.61 -28.61 -1.19
N LYS A 68 3.52 -28.60 -0.43
CA LYS A 68 2.46 -29.61 -0.54
C LYS A 68 1.48 -29.28 -1.66
N LEU A 69 1.39 -28.03 -2.06
CA LEU A 69 0.46 -27.55 -3.07
C LEU A 69 1.22 -26.88 -4.22
N LYS A 70 0.69 -27.00 -5.41
CA LYS A 70 1.14 -26.24 -6.57
C LYS A 70 0.49 -24.86 -6.53
N ILE A 71 1.28 -23.82 -6.81
CA ILE A 71 0.73 -22.47 -6.99
C ILE A 71 -0.05 -22.40 -8.31
N PRO A 72 -1.18 -21.67 -8.37
CA PRO A 72 -1.91 -21.50 -9.61
C PRO A 72 -1.14 -20.62 -10.61
N ASP A 73 -1.49 -20.70 -11.86
CA ASP A 73 -1.07 -19.68 -12.83
C ASP A 73 -1.63 -18.32 -12.44
N TRP A 74 -0.83 -17.25 -12.59
CA TRP A 74 -1.24 -15.92 -12.20
C TRP A 74 -0.70 -14.84 -13.16
N GLN A 75 -1.39 -13.71 -13.21
CA GLN A 75 -1.02 -12.58 -14.06
C GLN A 75 0.15 -11.79 -13.47
N LYS A 76 1.06 -11.32 -14.33
CA LYS A 76 2.20 -10.47 -13.94
C LYS A 76 2.07 -9.03 -14.47
N PHE A 77 0.86 -8.62 -14.80
CA PHE A 77 0.50 -7.30 -15.30
C PHE A 77 -1.00 -7.05 -15.11
N ILE A 78 -1.41 -5.80 -15.19
CA ILE A 78 -2.84 -5.46 -15.25
C ILE A 78 -3.34 -5.73 -16.67
N SER A 79 -4.42 -6.49 -16.82
CA SER A 79 -5.01 -6.76 -18.13
C SER A 79 -5.48 -5.47 -18.82
N SER A 80 -5.33 -5.39 -20.14
CA SER A 80 -5.67 -4.22 -20.95
C SER A 80 -7.16 -3.85 -20.97
N ASP A 81 -8.03 -4.80 -20.61
CA ASP A 81 -9.47 -4.58 -20.44
C ASP A 81 -9.84 -3.94 -19.07
N THR A 82 -8.88 -3.81 -18.19
CA THR A 82 -9.06 -3.23 -16.88
C THR A 82 -8.71 -1.75 -16.88
N THR A 83 -9.72 -0.91 -16.68
CA THR A 83 -9.53 0.54 -16.57
C THR A 83 -8.85 0.90 -15.27
N THR A 84 -7.78 1.67 -15.35
CA THR A 84 -6.98 2.12 -14.21
C THR A 84 -7.32 3.55 -13.77
N LEU A 85 -7.01 3.88 -12.55
CA LEU A 85 -7.24 5.20 -11.98
C LEU A 85 -6.58 6.33 -12.81
N PRO A 86 -5.30 6.24 -13.22
CA PRO A 86 -4.71 7.28 -14.07
C PRO A 86 -5.37 7.41 -15.44
N GLN A 87 -5.92 6.34 -16.04
CA GLN A 87 -6.72 6.44 -17.27
C GLN A 87 -8.00 7.26 -17.05
N GLN A 88 -8.67 7.11 -15.89
CA GLN A 88 -9.85 7.93 -15.56
C GLN A 88 -9.47 9.42 -15.45
N PHE A 89 -8.41 9.73 -14.73
CA PHE A 89 -7.93 11.10 -14.58
C PHE A 89 -7.50 11.71 -15.93
N LYS A 90 -6.76 10.95 -16.73
CA LYS A 90 -6.35 11.39 -18.08
C LYS A 90 -7.56 11.68 -18.98
N SER A 91 -8.56 10.80 -18.98
CA SER A 91 -9.81 11.00 -19.74
C SER A 91 -10.58 12.25 -19.29
N ALA A 92 -10.46 12.62 -18.02
CA ALA A 92 -11.05 13.83 -17.45
C ALA A 92 -10.16 15.09 -17.65
N GLY A 93 -9.09 15.01 -18.43
CA GLY A 93 -8.23 16.14 -18.78
C GLY A 93 -7.15 16.48 -17.75
N TYR A 94 -6.87 15.58 -16.82
CA TYR A 94 -5.77 15.75 -15.88
C TYR A 94 -4.43 15.39 -16.52
N SER A 95 -3.38 16.14 -16.20
CA SER A 95 -1.99 15.72 -16.42
C SER A 95 -1.66 14.61 -15.43
N THR A 96 -1.08 13.49 -15.89
CA THR A 96 -0.87 12.32 -15.05
C THR A 96 0.60 11.93 -14.96
N ALA A 97 1.10 11.68 -13.76
CA ALA A 97 2.48 11.25 -13.55
C ALA A 97 2.61 10.13 -12.52
N ILE A 98 3.56 9.23 -12.79
CA ILE A 98 4.14 8.32 -11.79
C ILE A 98 5.60 8.66 -11.60
N ILE A 99 6.01 8.76 -10.34
CA ILE A 99 7.40 8.96 -9.93
C ILE A 99 7.75 7.88 -8.92
N GLY A 100 8.80 7.11 -9.19
CA GLY A 100 9.23 5.98 -8.38
C GLY A 100 8.72 4.62 -8.88
N LYS A 101 8.45 3.72 -7.95
CA LYS A 101 8.19 2.29 -8.19
C LYS A 101 6.87 2.01 -8.91
N TRP A 102 6.95 1.31 -10.04
CA TRP A 102 5.79 0.72 -10.74
C TRP A 102 5.56 -0.73 -10.33
N HIS A 103 6.49 -1.63 -10.69
CA HIS A 103 6.51 -3.04 -10.31
C HIS A 103 5.26 -3.85 -10.76
N LEU A 104 4.71 -3.50 -11.92
CA LEU A 104 3.57 -4.17 -12.57
C LEU A 104 3.89 -4.56 -14.01
N SER A 105 5.16 -4.86 -14.29
CA SER A 105 5.66 -5.41 -15.55
C SER A 105 6.34 -6.73 -15.30
N PRO A 106 6.16 -7.76 -16.16
CA PRO A 106 6.67 -9.11 -15.94
C PRO A 106 8.19 -9.19 -15.76
N ASP A 107 8.93 -8.49 -16.62
CA ASP A 107 10.40 -8.48 -16.64
C ASP A 107 10.94 -7.28 -17.43
N ALA A 108 12.27 -7.18 -17.55
CA ALA A 108 12.94 -6.11 -18.27
C ALA A 108 12.61 -6.10 -19.77
N LYS A 109 12.46 -7.28 -20.42
CA LYS A 109 12.21 -7.40 -21.87
C LYS A 109 10.81 -6.92 -22.25
N GLN A 110 9.86 -7.06 -21.32
CA GLN A 110 8.47 -6.70 -21.51
C GLN A 110 8.10 -5.37 -20.85
N SER A 111 9.07 -4.69 -20.21
CA SER A 111 8.83 -3.48 -19.44
C SER A 111 8.11 -2.38 -20.26
N ASP A 112 8.43 -2.23 -21.55
CA ASP A 112 7.80 -1.23 -22.41
C ASP A 112 6.35 -1.59 -22.76
N ASN A 113 6.04 -2.88 -22.91
CA ASN A 113 4.68 -3.34 -23.21
C ASN A 113 3.71 -3.10 -22.03
N TYR A 114 4.24 -3.12 -20.80
CA TYR A 114 3.50 -2.94 -19.57
C TYR A 114 3.98 -1.71 -18.78
N SER A 115 4.50 -0.72 -19.50
CA SER A 115 4.97 0.53 -18.89
C SER A 115 3.79 1.37 -18.36
N PRO A 116 4.01 2.21 -17.36
CA PRO A 116 2.97 3.09 -16.79
C PRO A 116 2.19 3.90 -17.82
N GLN A 117 2.83 4.28 -18.93
CA GLN A 117 2.20 5.04 -19.99
C GLN A 117 1.04 4.27 -20.67
N LYS A 118 1.13 2.94 -20.73
CA LYS A 118 0.04 2.08 -21.25
C LYS A 118 -1.18 2.08 -20.33
N TYR A 119 -0.99 2.48 -19.07
CA TYR A 119 -2.02 2.53 -18.03
C TYR A 119 -2.46 3.94 -17.65
N GLY A 120 -2.20 4.92 -18.55
CA GLY A 120 -2.76 6.26 -18.44
C GLY A 120 -1.87 7.32 -17.83
N PHE A 121 -0.61 7.03 -17.53
CA PHE A 121 0.34 8.05 -17.11
C PHE A 121 0.98 8.76 -18.33
N ASP A 122 0.99 10.09 -18.33
CA ASP A 122 1.70 10.89 -19.32
C ASP A 122 3.20 10.90 -19.06
N ILE A 123 3.57 10.97 -17.78
CA ILE A 123 4.96 11.06 -17.32
C ILE A 123 5.26 9.83 -16.44
N ASN A 124 6.41 9.20 -16.73
CA ASN A 124 6.96 8.08 -15.96
C ASN A 124 8.42 8.35 -15.63
N ILE A 125 8.74 8.51 -14.36
CA ILE A 125 10.09 8.73 -13.85
C ILE A 125 10.42 7.62 -12.84
N GLY A 126 11.27 6.68 -13.23
CA GLY A 126 11.71 5.57 -12.39
C GLY A 126 10.79 4.35 -12.36
N GLY A 127 9.56 4.45 -12.91
CA GLY A 127 8.61 3.33 -12.93
C GLY A 127 8.95 2.27 -13.98
N ASN A 128 9.29 1.06 -13.54
CA ASN A 128 9.68 -0.07 -14.39
C ASN A 128 9.36 -1.42 -13.71
N HIS A 129 9.92 -2.53 -14.21
CA HIS A 129 9.71 -3.88 -13.66
C HIS A 129 10.35 -4.11 -12.28
N LEU A 130 11.29 -3.27 -11.85
CA LEU A 130 12.03 -3.48 -10.60
C LEU A 130 11.15 -3.26 -9.37
N GLY A 131 11.21 -4.20 -8.42
CA GLY A 131 10.54 -4.10 -7.13
C GLY A 131 11.33 -3.30 -6.09
N GLN A 132 12.60 -3.00 -6.37
CA GLN A 132 13.51 -2.24 -5.51
C GLN A 132 14.57 -1.54 -6.36
N PRO A 133 15.23 -0.47 -5.88
CA PRO A 133 16.33 0.16 -6.59
C PRO A 133 17.59 -0.69 -6.46
N GLY A 134 18.55 -0.53 -7.34
CA GLY A 134 19.86 -1.12 -7.17
C GLY A 134 20.69 -0.40 -6.09
N SER A 135 20.41 0.89 -5.87
CA SER A 135 21.01 1.73 -4.82
C SER A 135 20.07 2.88 -4.50
N PHE A 136 20.05 3.33 -3.23
CA PHE A 136 19.42 4.60 -2.83
C PHE A 136 20.33 5.83 -3.03
N PHE A 137 21.61 5.61 -3.39
CA PHE A 137 22.51 6.68 -3.78
C PHE A 137 22.85 6.57 -5.26
N SER A 138 22.95 7.69 -5.94
CA SER A 138 23.40 7.74 -7.34
C SER A 138 24.80 7.11 -7.49
N PRO A 139 24.97 6.19 -8.45
CA PRO A 139 24.04 5.73 -9.48
C PRO A 139 22.99 4.74 -8.96
N TYR A 140 21.71 5.04 -9.23
CA TYR A 140 20.55 4.32 -8.67
C TYR A 140 20.34 2.93 -9.27
N LYS A 141 20.89 2.68 -10.46
CA LYS A 141 20.67 1.46 -11.25
C LYS A 141 19.18 1.20 -11.55
N ILE A 142 18.47 2.26 -11.87
CA ILE A 142 17.07 2.25 -12.32
C ILE A 142 17.06 2.58 -13.81
N PRO A 143 16.60 1.68 -14.72
CA PRO A 143 16.81 1.81 -16.17
C PRO A 143 16.28 3.11 -16.78
N ASN A 144 15.15 3.62 -16.31
CA ASN A 144 14.46 4.81 -16.83
C ASN A 144 14.54 6.02 -15.90
N LEU A 145 15.52 6.05 -15.00
CA LEU A 145 15.85 7.19 -14.17
C LEU A 145 17.34 7.56 -14.40
N LYS A 146 17.56 8.73 -15.02
CA LYS A 146 18.93 9.23 -15.21
C LYS A 146 19.56 9.48 -13.83
N ASP A 147 20.78 8.99 -13.66
CA ASP A 147 21.56 9.25 -12.46
C ASP A 147 21.80 10.75 -12.26
N GLY A 148 21.73 11.16 -11.01
CA GLY A 148 22.02 12.51 -10.57
C GLY A 148 23.50 12.67 -10.16
N PRO A 149 23.84 13.77 -9.49
CA PRO A 149 25.17 13.97 -8.90
C PRO A 149 25.54 12.81 -7.99
N THR A 150 26.85 12.59 -7.82
CA THR A 150 27.36 11.58 -6.89
C THR A 150 26.76 11.78 -5.50
N ASN A 151 26.31 10.70 -4.88
CA ASN A 151 25.65 10.69 -3.57
C ASN A 151 24.27 11.38 -3.50
N GLU A 152 23.66 11.79 -4.62
CA GLU A 152 22.24 12.21 -4.57
C GLU A 152 21.38 11.05 -4.05
N PHE A 153 20.51 11.33 -3.06
CA PHE A 153 19.67 10.31 -2.44
C PHE A 153 18.38 10.12 -3.25
N LEU A 154 18.01 8.88 -3.52
CA LEU A 154 16.89 8.54 -4.43
C LEU A 154 15.56 9.18 -4.00
N THR A 155 15.23 9.14 -2.70
CA THR A 155 13.97 9.72 -2.20
C THR A 155 13.94 11.24 -2.40
N ASP A 156 15.10 11.93 -2.27
CA ASP A 156 15.21 13.37 -2.57
C ASP A 156 15.01 13.63 -4.07
N ARG A 157 15.60 12.77 -4.92
CA ARG A 157 15.43 12.86 -6.36
C ARG A 157 13.97 12.69 -6.77
N GLU A 158 13.28 11.67 -6.26
CA GLU A 158 11.86 11.43 -6.50
C GLU A 158 11.01 12.62 -6.05
N SER A 159 11.32 13.18 -4.88
CA SER A 159 10.66 14.37 -4.33
C SER A 159 10.86 15.61 -5.21
N ASN A 160 12.09 15.81 -5.72
CA ASN A 160 12.43 16.92 -6.61
C ASN A 160 11.68 16.82 -7.94
N GLU A 161 11.57 15.62 -8.51
CA GLU A 161 10.79 15.41 -9.75
C GLU A 161 9.29 15.62 -9.50
N ALA A 162 8.77 15.25 -8.33
CA ALA A 162 7.39 15.51 -7.95
C ALA A 162 7.11 17.01 -7.82
N VAL A 163 8.02 17.76 -7.20
CA VAL A 163 7.91 19.25 -7.13
C VAL A 163 7.90 19.85 -8.51
N LYS A 164 8.84 19.49 -9.40
CA LYS A 164 8.87 19.97 -10.78
C LYS A 164 7.57 19.69 -11.53
N PHE A 165 7.02 18.46 -11.36
CA PHE A 165 5.75 18.11 -12.00
C PHE A 165 4.61 19.00 -11.51
N ILE A 166 4.51 19.25 -10.20
CA ILE A 166 3.49 20.13 -9.60
C ILE A 166 3.64 21.57 -10.14
N GLU A 167 4.87 22.11 -10.16
CA GLU A 167 5.15 23.46 -10.68
C GLU A 167 4.76 23.61 -12.15
N GLN A 168 5.07 22.61 -12.98
CA GLN A 168 4.73 22.60 -14.40
C GLN A 168 3.22 22.50 -14.68
N ASN A 169 2.46 21.98 -13.72
CA ASN A 169 1.03 21.78 -13.83
C ASN A 169 0.19 22.66 -12.89
N GLN A 170 0.77 23.73 -12.32
CA GLN A 170 0.10 24.58 -11.34
C GLN A 170 -1.21 25.25 -11.84
N THR A 171 -1.39 25.35 -13.15
CA THR A 171 -2.60 25.94 -13.78
C THR A 171 -3.54 24.91 -14.39
N LYS A 172 -3.26 23.62 -14.24
CA LYS A 172 -4.04 22.50 -14.78
C LYS A 172 -4.34 21.49 -13.69
N PRO A 173 -5.44 20.73 -13.79
CA PRO A 173 -5.64 19.60 -12.89
C PRO A 173 -4.58 18.53 -13.14
N PHE A 174 -4.10 17.91 -12.07
CA PHE A 174 -3.09 16.85 -12.16
C PHE A 174 -3.40 15.69 -11.22
N PHE A 175 -2.92 14.51 -11.62
CA PHE A 175 -2.86 13.29 -10.81
C PHE A 175 -1.41 12.85 -10.70
N LEU A 176 -0.86 12.85 -9.50
CA LEU A 176 0.50 12.41 -9.21
C LEU A 176 0.46 11.15 -8.33
N TYR A 177 1.01 10.06 -8.83
CA TYR A 177 1.32 8.87 -8.05
C TYR A 177 2.80 8.87 -7.68
N LEU A 178 3.13 9.48 -6.52
CA LEU A 178 4.48 9.47 -5.95
C LEU A 178 4.68 8.18 -5.18
N ALA A 179 5.23 7.20 -5.87
CA ALA A 179 5.40 5.83 -5.38
C ALA A 179 6.87 5.58 -5.01
N HIS A 180 7.32 6.14 -3.90
CA HIS A 180 8.70 6.00 -3.46
C HIS A 180 9.18 4.55 -3.45
N TYR A 181 10.45 4.33 -3.83
CA TYR A 181 11.13 3.05 -3.55
C TYR A 181 11.38 2.86 -2.05
N ALA A 182 11.57 3.96 -1.30
CA ALA A 182 11.61 3.93 0.16
C ALA A 182 10.23 3.48 0.71
N VAL A 183 10.24 2.64 1.73
CA VAL A 183 11.30 2.20 2.62
C VAL A 183 11.78 0.76 2.32
N HIS A 184 11.81 0.35 1.05
CA HIS A 184 12.21 -1.00 0.62
C HIS A 184 13.73 -1.21 0.73
N GLN A 185 14.16 -2.48 0.67
CA GLN A 185 15.60 -2.82 0.53
C GLN A 185 16.18 -2.32 -0.81
N PRO A 186 17.52 -2.11 -0.87
CA PRO A 186 18.49 -2.18 0.23
C PRO A 186 18.25 -1.07 1.26
N ILE A 187 18.30 -1.39 2.57
CA ILE A 187 18.10 -0.37 3.60
C ILE A 187 19.29 0.58 3.59
N ALA A 188 19.04 1.86 3.38
CA ALA A 188 20.06 2.91 3.28
C ALA A 188 19.51 4.24 3.87
N GLY A 189 20.41 5.14 4.20
CA GLY A 189 20.06 6.46 4.73
C GLY A 189 21.24 7.41 4.66
N LYS A 190 20.98 8.71 4.78
CA LYS A 190 22.03 9.73 4.88
C LYS A 190 22.78 9.57 6.20
N ALA A 191 24.11 9.63 6.17
CA ALA A 191 24.97 9.30 7.31
C ALA A 191 24.61 10.14 8.56
N GLU A 192 24.39 11.44 8.39
CA GLU A 192 24.04 12.36 9.47
C GLU A 192 22.69 12.00 10.14
N VAL A 193 21.72 11.49 9.35
CA VAL A 193 20.42 11.07 9.89
C VAL A 193 20.53 9.72 10.60
N ILE A 194 21.33 8.80 10.07
CA ILE A 194 21.65 7.53 10.75
C ILE A 194 22.26 7.79 12.11
N THR A 195 23.31 8.62 12.18
CA THR A 195 23.99 9.00 13.43
C THR A 195 23.01 9.56 14.46
N LYS A 196 22.09 10.47 14.05
CA LYS A 196 21.03 11.00 14.91
C LYS A 196 20.20 9.88 15.57
N PHE A 197 19.79 8.87 14.81
CA PHE A 197 18.99 7.76 15.34
C PHE A 197 19.81 6.74 16.16
N GLU A 198 21.10 6.55 15.83
CA GLU A 198 22.03 5.78 16.69
C GLU A 198 22.19 6.43 18.07
N GLU A 199 22.42 7.74 18.10
CA GLU A 199 22.47 8.49 19.36
C GLU A 199 21.17 8.42 20.14
N LYS A 200 20.00 8.47 19.46
CA LYS A 200 18.70 8.30 20.08
C LYS A 200 18.53 6.89 20.68
N ASN A 201 18.95 5.84 19.97
CA ASN A 201 18.99 4.48 20.49
C ASN A 201 19.82 4.40 21.78
N ASN A 202 21.04 4.93 21.75
CA ASN A 202 21.96 4.90 22.88
C ASN A 202 21.40 5.62 24.11
N ARG A 203 20.82 6.81 23.93
CA ARG A 203 20.19 7.58 25.04
C ARG A 203 19.02 6.86 25.68
N ASN A 204 18.25 6.11 24.91
CA ASN A 204 17.01 5.47 25.37
C ASN A 204 17.18 3.98 25.70
N GLY A 205 18.39 3.41 25.53
CA GLY A 205 18.64 1.97 25.68
C GLY A 205 17.85 1.10 24.69
N GLN A 206 17.53 1.64 23.52
CA GLN A 206 16.75 1.00 22.47
C GLN A 206 17.65 0.38 21.41
N LYS A 207 17.10 -0.52 20.58
CA LYS A 207 17.81 -1.23 19.50
C LYS A 207 17.05 -1.21 18.18
N TYR A 208 16.45 -0.08 17.84
CA TYR A 208 15.80 0.07 16.53
C TYR A 208 16.83 0.19 15.41
N ASN A 209 16.40 -0.14 14.19
CA ASN A 209 17.26 0.03 13.02
C ASN A 209 17.37 1.52 12.62
N ALA A 210 18.50 2.15 12.98
CA ALA A 210 18.74 3.57 12.73
C ALA A 210 18.78 3.90 11.23
N THR A 211 19.32 3.00 10.41
CA THR A 211 19.36 3.18 8.95
C THR A 211 17.94 3.16 8.34
N TYR A 212 17.08 2.28 8.82
CA TYR A 212 15.69 2.25 8.42
C TYR A 212 14.94 3.50 8.89
N ALA A 213 15.21 3.98 10.09
CA ALA A 213 14.64 5.24 10.61
C ALA A 213 15.06 6.45 9.75
N ALA A 214 16.30 6.49 9.28
CA ALA A 214 16.76 7.52 8.36
C ALA A 214 16.06 7.44 6.99
N LEU A 215 15.74 6.23 6.52
CA LEU A 215 14.97 6.05 5.29
C LEU A 215 13.51 6.50 5.45
N ILE A 216 12.88 6.25 6.60
CA ILE A 216 11.55 6.79 6.95
C ILE A 216 11.58 8.32 6.99
N SER A 217 12.59 8.92 7.63
CA SER A 217 12.74 10.39 7.67
C SER A 217 12.80 10.99 6.27
N SER A 218 13.42 10.30 5.30
CA SER A 218 13.47 10.82 3.92
C SER A 218 12.08 10.84 3.25
N VAL A 219 11.19 9.91 3.59
CA VAL A 219 9.80 9.94 3.13
C VAL A 219 9.03 11.06 3.83
N ASP A 220 9.27 11.29 5.10
CA ASP A 220 8.68 12.41 5.84
C ASP A 220 9.08 13.76 5.25
N ASP A 221 10.38 13.95 4.96
CA ASP A 221 10.92 15.14 4.29
C ASP A 221 10.25 15.36 2.93
N SER A 222 10.00 14.28 2.17
CA SER A 222 9.27 14.33 0.90
C SER A 222 7.86 14.87 1.08
N VAL A 223 7.12 14.37 2.06
CA VAL A 223 5.75 14.85 2.36
C VAL A 223 5.80 16.34 2.74
N GLY A 224 6.75 16.77 3.56
CA GLY A 224 6.97 18.18 3.90
C GLY A 224 7.18 19.03 2.66
N LYS A 225 8.10 18.62 1.79
CA LYS A 225 8.45 19.33 0.56
C LYS A 225 7.28 19.49 -0.41
N ILE A 226 6.48 18.44 -0.58
CA ILE A 226 5.26 18.47 -1.41
C ILE A 226 4.24 19.45 -0.81
N ARG A 227 3.97 19.38 0.49
CA ARG A 227 3.02 20.27 1.16
C ARG A 227 3.45 21.73 1.10
N GLU A 228 4.73 22.02 1.32
CA GLU A 228 5.29 23.38 1.18
C GLU A 228 5.15 23.91 -0.25
N THR A 229 5.40 23.06 -1.25
CA THR A 229 5.22 23.41 -2.65
C THR A 229 3.77 23.76 -2.96
N LEU A 230 2.81 22.92 -2.55
CA LEU A 230 1.38 23.19 -2.74
C LEU A 230 0.96 24.49 -2.05
N LYS A 231 1.47 24.77 -0.85
CA LYS A 231 1.20 26.03 -0.13
C LYS A 231 1.77 27.23 -0.86
N ARG A 232 3.03 27.18 -1.28
CA ARG A 232 3.70 28.25 -2.05
C ARG A 232 2.97 28.59 -3.34
N LEU A 233 2.45 27.57 -4.02
CA LEU A 233 1.70 27.71 -5.28
C LEU A 233 0.20 28.02 -5.07
N LYS A 234 -0.27 28.11 -3.82
CA LYS A 234 -1.69 28.31 -3.44
C LYS A 234 -2.61 27.20 -3.95
N LEU A 235 -2.10 25.97 -3.98
CA LEU A 235 -2.83 24.78 -4.42
C LEU A 235 -3.37 23.92 -3.27
N SER A 236 -2.99 24.20 -2.01
CA SER A 236 -3.38 23.40 -0.85
C SER A 236 -4.89 23.22 -0.72
N ASP A 237 -5.67 24.27 -0.95
CA ASP A 237 -7.12 24.22 -0.80
C ASP A 237 -7.84 23.55 -1.99
N ASN A 238 -7.09 23.11 -3.00
CA ASN A 238 -7.63 22.42 -4.18
C ASN A 238 -6.88 21.12 -4.52
N THR A 239 -6.15 20.54 -3.55
CA THR A 239 -5.41 19.30 -3.74
C THR A 239 -5.79 18.27 -2.69
N ILE A 240 -6.15 17.07 -3.12
CA ILE A 240 -6.35 15.90 -2.27
C ILE A 240 -4.98 15.22 -2.11
N ILE A 241 -4.62 14.86 -0.87
CA ILE A 241 -3.41 14.09 -0.59
C ILE A 241 -3.83 12.78 0.09
N VAL A 242 -3.40 11.64 -0.47
CA VAL A 242 -3.54 10.32 0.13
C VAL A 242 -2.15 9.80 0.46
N PHE A 243 -1.92 9.44 1.71
CA PHE A 243 -0.69 8.81 2.18
C PHE A 243 -0.99 7.41 2.68
N THR A 244 -0.29 6.40 2.16
CA THR A 244 -0.44 5.00 2.57
C THR A 244 0.81 4.17 2.22
N SER A 245 0.81 2.90 2.61
CA SER A 245 1.80 1.90 2.22
C SER A 245 1.17 0.77 1.40
N ASP A 246 1.96 0.07 0.60
CA ASP A 246 1.49 -1.04 -0.24
C ASP A 246 1.41 -2.40 0.50
N ASN A 247 2.09 -2.54 1.64
CA ASN A 247 2.02 -3.69 2.54
C ASN A 247 2.63 -3.36 3.91
N GLY A 248 2.51 -4.28 4.85
CA GLY A 248 3.10 -4.15 6.18
C GLY A 248 4.63 -4.13 6.20
N GLY A 249 5.21 -3.78 7.34
CA GLY A 249 6.65 -3.68 7.54
C GLY A 249 7.35 -5.05 7.47
N LEU A 250 8.62 -5.04 7.04
CA LEU A 250 9.43 -6.27 6.95
C LEU A 250 9.97 -6.64 8.36
N PRO A 251 9.61 -7.82 8.93
CA PRO A 251 9.96 -8.16 10.32
C PRO A 251 11.46 -8.18 10.65
N LYS A 252 12.31 -8.40 9.64
CA LYS A 252 13.78 -8.34 9.80
C LYS A 252 14.33 -6.92 9.93
N VAL A 253 13.51 -5.90 9.69
CA VAL A 253 13.91 -4.50 9.62
C VAL A 253 13.21 -3.67 10.67
N THR A 254 11.92 -3.94 10.93
CA THR A 254 11.11 -3.23 11.89
C THR A 254 10.20 -4.18 12.68
N ASP A 255 9.77 -3.72 13.86
CA ASP A 255 8.79 -4.39 14.68
C ASP A 255 7.38 -3.85 14.31
N ASN A 256 6.49 -4.74 13.93
CA ASN A 256 5.10 -4.41 13.60
C ASN A 256 4.15 -4.45 14.81
N ALA A 257 4.68 -4.68 16.03
CA ALA A 257 3.85 -4.73 17.23
C ALA A 257 2.89 -3.53 17.35
N PRO A 258 1.64 -3.73 17.83
CA PRO A 258 1.13 -4.97 18.43
C PRO A 258 0.69 -6.05 17.43
N TYR A 259 0.80 -5.81 16.12
CA TYR A 259 0.32 -6.73 15.09
C TYR A 259 1.31 -7.86 14.84
N ARG A 260 0.77 -9.05 14.64
CA ARG A 260 1.55 -10.26 14.41
C ARG A 260 2.25 -10.24 13.06
N ASP A 261 3.53 -10.63 13.03
CA ASP A 261 4.38 -10.77 11.84
C ASP A 261 4.52 -9.48 11.01
N GLY A 262 4.47 -9.56 9.68
CA GLY A 262 4.62 -8.44 8.78
C GLY A 262 4.57 -8.85 7.31
N LYS A 263 5.23 -8.08 6.46
CA LYS A 263 5.24 -8.29 5.00
C LYS A 263 5.43 -9.77 4.63
N GLY A 264 4.53 -10.27 3.78
CA GLY A 264 4.59 -11.65 3.30
C GLY A 264 4.04 -12.67 4.31
N SER A 265 3.27 -12.26 5.32
CA SER A 265 2.54 -13.14 6.24
C SER A 265 1.03 -13.03 6.04
N ALA A 266 0.29 -13.97 6.64
CA ALA A 266 -1.18 -14.00 6.59
C ALA A 266 -1.84 -13.10 7.64
N TYR A 267 -1.09 -12.57 8.60
CA TYR A 267 -1.57 -11.88 9.79
C TYR A 267 -1.65 -10.36 9.63
N GLU A 268 -2.23 -9.66 10.63
CA GLU A 268 -2.44 -8.22 10.62
C GLU A 268 -1.19 -7.42 10.25
N GLY A 269 -0.03 -7.78 10.79
CA GLY A 269 1.22 -7.08 10.48
C GLY A 269 1.63 -7.12 9.01
N GLY A 270 1.10 -8.08 8.23
CA GLY A 270 1.35 -8.18 6.79
C GLY A 270 0.52 -7.21 5.95
N VAL A 271 -0.65 -6.83 6.43
CA VAL A 271 -1.65 -6.06 5.66
C VAL A 271 -2.09 -4.77 6.33
N ARG A 272 -1.85 -4.57 7.62
CA ARG A 272 -2.15 -3.32 8.31
C ARG A 272 -1.19 -2.22 7.89
N VAL A 273 -1.70 -1.09 7.41
CA VAL A 273 -0.91 0.01 6.86
C VAL A 273 -1.36 1.36 7.41
N PRO A 274 -0.46 2.37 7.49
CA PRO A 274 -0.88 3.74 7.73
C PRO A 274 -1.73 4.24 6.56
N PHE A 275 -2.74 5.05 6.86
CA PHE A 275 -3.61 5.61 5.84
C PHE A 275 -4.14 6.97 6.30
N ILE A 276 -3.83 8.01 5.52
CA ILE A 276 -4.22 9.39 5.79
C ILE A 276 -4.81 9.98 4.52
N ILE A 277 -5.96 10.65 4.62
CA ILE A 277 -6.52 11.47 3.54
C ILE A 277 -6.63 12.91 4.01
N TYR A 278 -5.97 13.82 3.32
CA TYR A 278 -6.24 15.24 3.38
C TYR A 278 -7.11 15.63 2.19
N TRP A 279 -8.29 16.13 2.47
CA TRP A 279 -9.23 16.64 1.46
C TRP A 279 -9.78 17.99 1.92
N PRO A 280 -9.43 19.11 1.26
CA PRO A 280 -9.82 20.45 1.70
C PRO A 280 -11.32 20.68 1.79
N LYS A 281 -12.11 19.93 1.02
CA LYS A 281 -13.58 19.96 1.04
C LYS A 281 -14.21 19.01 2.06
N ALA A 282 -13.40 18.32 2.86
CA ALA A 282 -13.90 17.51 3.96
C ALA A 282 -14.41 18.42 5.08
N ASN A 283 -15.60 18.13 5.59
CA ASN A 283 -16.19 18.82 6.74
C ASN A 283 -16.05 17.99 8.03
N SER A 284 -15.12 17.02 8.02
CA SER A 284 -14.93 16.14 9.17
C SER A 284 -14.26 16.92 10.31
N ASN A 285 -14.95 17.04 11.42
CA ASN A 285 -14.37 17.50 12.69
C ASN A 285 -13.55 16.40 13.38
N GLN A 286 -13.43 15.22 12.74
CA GLN A 286 -12.72 14.06 13.27
C GLN A 286 -11.40 13.90 12.54
N SER A 287 -10.31 13.95 13.27
CA SER A 287 -8.96 13.66 12.76
C SER A 287 -8.69 12.16 12.60
N THR A 288 -9.56 11.30 13.15
CA THR A 288 -9.42 9.83 13.08
C THR A 288 -10.74 9.13 12.73
N GLN A 289 -10.62 8.03 11.98
CA GLN A 289 -11.70 7.13 11.61
C GLN A 289 -11.31 5.68 11.88
N SER A 290 -12.21 4.93 12.55
CA SER A 290 -12.00 3.52 12.87
C SER A 290 -12.75 2.55 11.95
N THR A 291 -13.49 3.04 10.96
CA THR A 291 -14.13 2.18 9.96
C THR A 291 -13.08 1.40 9.19
N PRO A 292 -13.18 0.06 9.10
CA PRO A 292 -12.24 -0.75 8.32
C PRO A 292 -12.29 -0.38 6.84
N ILE A 293 -11.13 -0.06 6.28
CA ILE A 293 -10.96 0.30 4.87
C ILE A 293 -9.82 -0.50 4.22
N GLN A 294 -9.83 -0.59 2.89
CA GLN A 294 -8.80 -1.30 2.15
C GLN A 294 -8.31 -0.47 0.95
N SER A 295 -7.10 -0.71 0.46
CA SER A 295 -6.49 0.11 -0.60
C SER A 295 -7.30 0.15 -1.91
N ILE A 296 -8.20 -0.83 -2.17
CA ILE A 296 -9.16 -0.79 -3.27
C ILE A 296 -10.14 0.40 -3.18
N ASP A 297 -10.33 0.97 -1.99
CA ASP A 297 -11.25 2.08 -1.75
C ASP A 297 -10.71 3.42 -2.27
N ILE A 298 -9.41 3.51 -2.51
CA ILE A 298 -8.76 4.72 -3.04
C ILE A 298 -9.34 5.09 -4.41
N TYR A 299 -9.53 4.10 -5.28
CA TYR A 299 -10.06 4.32 -6.62
C TYR A 299 -11.43 5.01 -6.62
N PRO A 300 -12.51 4.41 -6.06
CA PRO A 300 -13.84 5.04 -6.05
C PRO A 300 -13.85 6.33 -5.21
N SER A 301 -13.03 6.44 -4.17
CA SER A 301 -12.95 7.65 -3.36
C SER A 301 -12.44 8.84 -4.15
N LEU A 302 -11.33 8.68 -4.87
CA LEU A 302 -10.76 9.77 -5.67
C LEU A 302 -11.68 10.16 -6.83
N ILE A 303 -12.34 9.20 -7.47
CA ILE A 303 -13.34 9.46 -8.50
C ILE A 303 -14.48 10.32 -7.94
N GLU A 304 -15.07 9.94 -6.81
CA GLU A 304 -16.16 10.73 -6.20
C GLU A 304 -15.69 12.09 -5.70
N MET A 305 -14.55 12.17 -5.01
CA MET A 305 -14.02 13.42 -4.46
C MET A 305 -13.69 14.46 -5.54
N THR A 306 -13.31 14.01 -6.72
CA THR A 306 -12.98 14.89 -7.86
C THR A 306 -14.17 15.15 -8.79
N GLY A 307 -15.28 14.44 -8.62
CA GLY A 307 -16.47 14.58 -9.46
C GLY A 307 -16.32 13.99 -10.87
N ILE A 308 -15.32 13.12 -11.07
CA ILE A 308 -15.10 12.42 -12.34
C ILE A 308 -16.16 11.32 -12.48
N THR A 309 -16.76 11.20 -13.68
CA THR A 309 -17.65 10.08 -13.99
C THR A 309 -16.85 8.84 -14.28
N SER A 310 -17.04 7.78 -13.46
CA SER A 310 -16.32 6.50 -13.65
C SER A 310 -16.76 5.81 -14.95
N GLN A 311 -15.77 5.36 -15.71
CA GLN A 311 -15.97 4.51 -16.89
C GLN A 311 -15.81 3.00 -16.57
N SER A 312 -15.48 2.66 -15.32
CA SER A 312 -15.32 1.26 -14.91
C SER A 312 -16.66 0.66 -14.52
N SER A 313 -16.96 -0.52 -15.06
CA SER A 313 -18.20 -1.26 -14.79
C SER A 313 -18.15 -2.11 -13.53
N THR A 314 -16.95 -2.46 -13.05
CA THR A 314 -16.77 -3.34 -11.89
C THR A 314 -15.67 -2.81 -11.00
N ILE A 315 -16.05 -2.39 -9.80
CA ILE A 315 -15.17 -1.92 -8.73
C ILE A 315 -15.55 -2.68 -7.47
N ASP A 316 -14.60 -3.23 -6.75
CA ASP A 316 -14.81 -3.93 -5.47
C ASP A 316 -14.73 -2.96 -4.27
N GLY A 317 -14.01 -1.86 -4.42
CA GLY A 317 -13.87 -0.83 -3.40
C GLY A 317 -15.13 0.02 -3.24
N VAL A 318 -15.20 0.76 -2.13
CA VAL A 318 -16.27 1.73 -1.86
C VAL A 318 -15.67 3.12 -1.63
N SER A 319 -16.42 4.17 -1.95
CA SER A 319 -15.96 5.53 -1.73
C SER A 319 -15.94 5.89 -0.24
N LEU A 320 -14.86 6.51 0.19
CA LEU A 320 -14.65 7.05 1.54
C LEU A 320 -15.15 8.50 1.66
N ALA A 321 -15.56 9.14 0.56
CA ALA A 321 -16.02 10.53 0.57
C ALA A 321 -17.17 10.81 1.55
N PRO A 322 -18.17 9.91 1.74
CA PRO A 322 -19.21 10.12 2.73
C PRO A 322 -18.69 10.19 4.17
N LEU A 323 -17.69 9.37 4.52
CA LEU A 323 -17.05 9.44 5.84
C LEU A 323 -16.31 10.77 6.07
N LEU A 324 -15.58 11.23 5.05
CA LEU A 324 -14.81 12.48 5.11
C LEU A 324 -15.70 13.72 5.15
N LYS A 325 -16.89 13.66 4.59
CA LYS A 325 -17.90 14.72 4.69
C LYS A 325 -18.74 14.63 5.98
N SER A 326 -18.56 13.59 6.80
CA SER A 326 -19.42 13.29 7.96
C SER A 326 -20.91 13.21 7.61
N THR A 327 -21.23 12.85 6.35
CA THR A 327 -22.60 12.84 5.85
C THR A 327 -23.28 11.49 6.02
N LYS A 328 -22.51 10.39 6.02
CA LYS A 328 -23.06 9.04 6.11
C LYS A 328 -21.99 8.04 6.56
N ALA A 329 -22.36 7.13 7.45
CA ALA A 329 -21.55 5.94 7.73
C ALA A 329 -21.50 5.03 6.50
N LEU A 330 -20.39 4.34 6.30
CA LEU A 330 -20.34 3.29 5.29
C LEU A 330 -21.18 2.09 5.74
N PRO A 331 -21.81 1.37 4.81
CA PRO A 331 -22.42 0.08 5.13
C PRO A 331 -21.37 -0.86 5.74
N THR A 332 -21.79 -1.64 6.73
CA THR A 332 -20.96 -2.73 7.24
C THR A 332 -20.62 -3.67 6.08
N ARG A 333 -19.35 -3.94 5.89
CA ARG A 333 -18.86 -4.82 4.82
C ARG A 333 -17.75 -5.72 5.31
N ASP A 334 -17.56 -6.80 4.61
CA ASP A 334 -16.45 -7.71 4.83
C ASP A 334 -15.26 -7.28 3.96
N LEU A 335 -14.04 -7.46 4.47
CA LEU A 335 -12.78 -7.26 3.74
C LEU A 335 -12.12 -8.62 3.51
N PHE A 336 -11.50 -8.79 2.34
CA PHE A 336 -10.99 -10.09 1.93
C PHE A 336 -9.56 -10.02 1.44
N TRP A 337 -8.82 -11.13 1.63
CA TRP A 337 -7.48 -11.35 1.11
C TRP A 337 -7.36 -12.75 0.53
N HIS A 338 -6.58 -12.89 -0.52
CA HIS A 338 -6.27 -14.17 -1.16
C HIS A 338 -4.83 -14.16 -1.64
N TYR A 339 -4.02 -15.06 -1.09
CA TYR A 339 -2.61 -15.23 -1.43
C TYR A 339 -2.31 -16.72 -1.61
N PRO A 340 -2.52 -17.27 -2.83
CA PRO A 340 -2.38 -18.72 -3.10
C PRO A 340 -0.92 -19.11 -3.36
N HIS A 341 0.03 -18.46 -2.71
CA HIS A 341 1.47 -18.59 -2.95
C HIS A 341 2.24 -18.84 -1.65
N TYR A 342 3.52 -19.17 -1.81
CA TYR A 342 4.48 -19.27 -0.73
C TYR A 342 5.36 -18.03 -0.68
N HIS A 343 5.55 -17.44 0.48
CA HIS A 343 6.43 -16.29 0.66
C HIS A 343 7.62 -16.64 1.57
N ARG A 344 8.82 -16.78 0.98
CA ARG A 344 10.01 -17.28 1.68
C ARG A 344 10.48 -16.40 2.84
N VAL A 345 10.27 -15.08 2.76
CA VAL A 345 10.73 -14.13 3.78
C VAL A 345 9.70 -13.96 4.89
N GLY A 346 8.44 -13.75 4.55
CA GLY A 346 7.36 -13.53 5.51
C GLY A 346 6.69 -14.83 5.98
N GLY A 347 7.08 -15.98 5.44
CA GLY A 347 6.62 -17.30 5.89
C GLY A 347 5.19 -17.64 5.48
N ALA A 348 4.51 -16.82 4.67
CA ALA A 348 3.16 -17.17 4.22
C ALA A 348 3.18 -18.48 3.43
N ARG A 349 2.18 -19.31 3.74
CA ARG A 349 1.74 -20.45 2.94
C ARG A 349 0.45 -20.04 2.24
N PRO A 350 -0.01 -20.76 1.20
CA PRO A 350 -1.24 -20.44 0.53
C PRO A 350 -2.41 -20.25 1.49
N TYR A 351 -3.03 -19.06 1.48
CA TYR A 351 -4.13 -18.71 2.39
C TYR A 351 -5.16 -17.81 1.73
N SER A 352 -6.35 -17.79 2.33
CA SER A 352 -7.36 -16.73 2.16
C SER A 352 -7.84 -16.25 3.51
N ALA A 353 -8.25 -14.98 3.59
CA ALA A 353 -8.74 -14.41 4.84
C ALA A 353 -9.95 -13.51 4.61
N ILE A 354 -10.76 -13.37 5.65
CA ILE A 354 -11.89 -12.44 5.74
C ILE A 354 -11.83 -11.70 7.08
N LEU A 355 -12.09 -10.40 7.05
CA LEU A 355 -12.41 -9.58 8.21
C LEU A 355 -13.89 -9.19 8.13
N SER A 356 -14.67 -9.57 9.12
CA SER A 356 -16.11 -9.28 9.24
C SER A 356 -16.42 -8.78 10.65
N GLY A 357 -16.77 -7.52 10.79
CA GLY A 357 -16.84 -6.87 12.09
C GLY A 357 -15.49 -6.93 12.80
N ASP A 358 -15.46 -7.43 14.02
CA ASP A 358 -14.25 -7.59 14.83
C ASP A 358 -13.51 -8.91 14.59
N TYR A 359 -14.08 -9.83 13.81
CA TYR A 359 -13.53 -11.16 13.63
C TYR A 359 -12.78 -11.32 12.32
N ARG A 360 -11.58 -11.87 12.41
CA ARG A 360 -10.76 -12.26 11.27
C ARG A 360 -10.62 -13.77 11.22
N LEU A 361 -11.02 -14.37 10.09
CA LEU A 361 -10.80 -15.78 9.76
C LEU A 361 -9.67 -15.89 8.73
N ILE A 362 -8.73 -16.80 8.95
CA ILE A 362 -7.67 -17.16 8.00
C ILE A 362 -7.80 -18.66 7.69
N HIS A 363 -7.96 -18.97 6.41
CA HIS A 363 -7.98 -20.34 5.90
C HIS A 363 -6.66 -20.68 5.23
N PHE A 364 -5.93 -21.67 5.75
CA PHE A 364 -4.69 -22.19 5.18
C PHE A 364 -4.98 -23.45 4.35
N TYR A 365 -4.59 -23.43 3.09
CA TYR A 365 -4.92 -24.49 2.14
C TYR A 365 -4.07 -25.76 2.33
N GLU A 366 -2.81 -25.65 2.79
CA GLU A 366 -1.89 -26.79 2.90
C GLU A 366 -2.34 -27.90 3.85
N ASP A 367 -2.99 -27.53 4.92
CA ASP A 367 -3.46 -28.42 5.98
C ASP A 367 -4.97 -28.29 6.24
N ASN A 368 -5.66 -27.57 5.36
CA ASN A 368 -7.10 -27.28 5.45
C ASN A 368 -7.51 -26.75 6.83
N ARG A 369 -6.68 -25.84 7.39
CA ARG A 369 -6.80 -25.32 8.75
C ARG A 369 -7.37 -23.92 8.73
N ASP A 370 -8.31 -23.68 9.64
CA ASP A 370 -8.85 -22.34 9.91
C ASP A 370 -8.29 -21.81 11.23
N GLU A 371 -7.93 -20.54 11.26
CA GLU A 371 -7.65 -19.76 12.46
C GLU A 371 -8.66 -18.62 12.56
N LEU A 372 -9.17 -18.33 13.77
CA LEU A 372 -10.15 -17.28 14.03
C LEU A 372 -9.67 -16.36 15.15
N TYR A 373 -9.67 -15.05 14.92
CA TYR A 373 -9.23 -14.05 15.90
C TYR A 373 -10.28 -12.96 16.09
N ASN A 374 -10.40 -12.43 17.32
CA ASN A 374 -11.18 -11.21 17.59
C ASN A 374 -10.21 -10.03 17.72
N LEU A 375 -10.07 -9.24 16.67
CA LEU A 375 -9.08 -8.16 16.59
C LEU A 375 -9.35 -6.99 17.55
N ALA A 376 -10.59 -6.80 18.01
CA ALA A 376 -10.91 -5.78 19.00
C ALA A 376 -10.36 -6.13 20.40
N LYS A 377 -10.25 -7.43 20.71
CA LYS A 377 -9.77 -7.94 22.01
C LYS A 377 -8.32 -8.41 21.92
N ASP A 378 -7.90 -8.91 20.78
CA ASP A 378 -6.60 -9.51 20.52
C ASP A 378 -6.02 -9.03 19.17
N PRO A 379 -5.53 -7.78 19.10
CA PRO A 379 -4.93 -7.25 17.87
C PRO A 379 -3.62 -7.94 17.48
N SER A 380 -3.06 -8.75 18.38
CA SER A 380 -1.84 -9.53 18.18
C SER A 380 -2.07 -10.92 17.61
N GLU A 381 -3.35 -11.33 17.41
CA GLU A 381 -3.72 -12.64 16.86
C GLU A 381 -3.02 -13.80 17.60
N SER A 382 -2.99 -13.71 18.95
CA SER A 382 -2.31 -14.66 19.83
C SER A 382 -3.22 -15.79 20.31
N GLN A 383 -4.54 -15.57 20.32
CA GLN A 383 -5.53 -16.52 20.80
C GLN A 383 -6.44 -16.99 19.67
N ASP A 384 -6.18 -18.19 19.15
CA ASP A 384 -7.04 -18.81 18.14
C ASP A 384 -8.37 -19.28 18.73
N LEU A 385 -9.47 -18.73 18.26
CA LEU A 385 -10.85 -19.00 18.66
C LEU A 385 -11.56 -20.03 17.77
N SER A 386 -10.86 -20.60 16.79
CA SER A 386 -11.48 -21.49 15.77
C SER A 386 -12.18 -22.73 16.33
N ASN A 387 -11.76 -23.19 17.50
CA ASN A 387 -12.34 -24.34 18.21
C ASN A 387 -13.41 -23.95 19.25
N SER A 388 -13.43 -22.71 19.72
CA SER A 388 -14.41 -22.21 20.72
C SER A 388 -15.59 -21.46 20.07
N GLU A 389 -15.35 -20.73 18.98
CA GLU A 389 -16.36 -19.90 18.28
C GLU A 389 -16.76 -20.54 16.93
N ILE A 390 -17.21 -21.80 16.99
CA ILE A 390 -17.47 -22.64 15.79
C ILE A 390 -18.51 -22.02 14.85
N GLU A 391 -19.58 -21.40 15.38
CA GLU A 391 -20.63 -20.80 14.57
C GLU A 391 -20.14 -19.59 13.80
N ILE A 392 -19.33 -18.73 14.45
CA ILE A 392 -18.71 -17.57 13.81
C ILE A 392 -17.75 -18.04 12.71
N LYS A 393 -16.86 -18.98 13.03
CA LYS A 393 -15.94 -19.57 12.06
C LYS A 393 -16.68 -20.07 10.81
N ASN A 394 -17.73 -20.89 11.00
CA ASN A 394 -18.48 -21.47 9.89
C ASN A 394 -19.19 -20.41 9.05
N THR A 395 -19.70 -19.37 9.70
CA THR A 395 -20.35 -18.23 9.01
C THR A 395 -19.35 -17.48 8.15
N LEU A 396 -18.18 -17.15 8.70
CA LEU A 396 -17.13 -16.43 7.98
C LEU A 396 -16.52 -17.27 6.86
N LYS A 397 -16.35 -18.59 7.09
CA LYS A 397 -15.88 -19.51 6.05
C LYS A 397 -16.84 -19.54 4.85
N LYS A 398 -18.15 -19.62 5.07
CA LYS A 398 -19.16 -19.55 3.99
C LYS A 398 -19.07 -18.23 3.21
N LYS A 399 -18.92 -17.10 3.89
CA LYS A 399 -18.74 -15.79 3.24
C LYS A 399 -17.47 -15.75 2.41
N LEU A 400 -16.35 -16.25 2.94
CA LEU A 400 -15.08 -16.31 2.25
C LEU A 400 -15.18 -17.17 0.98
N ASP A 401 -15.78 -18.36 1.07
CA ASP A 401 -15.95 -19.26 -0.07
C ASP A 401 -16.85 -18.64 -1.15
N ALA A 402 -17.91 -17.94 -0.76
CA ALA A 402 -18.79 -17.22 -1.68
C ALA A 402 -18.03 -16.08 -2.42
N TRP A 403 -17.19 -15.32 -1.69
CA TRP A 403 -16.37 -14.27 -2.27
C TRP A 403 -15.29 -14.83 -3.22
N LEU A 404 -14.59 -15.89 -2.86
CA LEU A 404 -13.61 -16.56 -3.74
C LEU A 404 -14.27 -16.98 -5.06
N LYS A 405 -15.48 -17.54 -5.00
CA LYS A 405 -16.26 -17.89 -6.19
C LYS A 405 -16.64 -16.65 -7.01
N SER A 406 -17.10 -15.58 -6.36
CA SER A 406 -17.57 -14.35 -7.04
C SER A 406 -16.43 -13.58 -7.72
N THR A 407 -15.20 -13.73 -7.26
CA THR A 407 -14.00 -13.15 -7.84
C THR A 407 -13.29 -14.08 -8.82
N SER A 408 -13.81 -15.31 -9.02
CA SER A 408 -13.16 -16.37 -9.80
C SER A 408 -11.72 -16.63 -9.34
N ALA A 409 -11.50 -16.58 -8.02
CA ALA A 409 -10.17 -16.70 -7.42
C ALA A 409 -9.49 -18.02 -7.83
N GLN A 410 -8.23 -17.94 -8.23
CA GLN A 410 -7.42 -19.08 -8.60
C GLN A 410 -6.86 -19.75 -7.34
N LEU A 411 -7.37 -20.91 -6.98
CA LEU A 411 -6.97 -21.64 -5.79
C LEU A 411 -5.65 -22.42 -6.02
N PRO A 412 -4.86 -22.67 -4.97
CA PRO A 412 -3.73 -23.57 -5.07
C PRO A 412 -4.20 -24.99 -5.40
N LEU A 413 -3.37 -25.77 -6.10
CA LEU A 413 -3.70 -27.09 -6.64
C LEU A 413 -2.95 -28.19 -5.85
N ASN A 414 -3.53 -29.38 -5.80
CA ASN A 414 -2.89 -30.58 -5.23
C ASN A 414 -1.78 -31.12 -6.14
#